data_77184e172ad703e891592dfdeaae697a
#
_entry.id   77184e172ad703e891592dfdeaae697a
#
_cell.length_a   1.000
_cell.length_b   1.000
_cell.length_c   1.000
_cell.angle_alpha   90.00
_cell.angle_beta   90.00
_cell.angle_gamma   90.00
#
_symmetry.space_group_name_H-M   'P 1'
#
loop_
_entity.id
_entity.type
_entity.pdbx_description
1 polymer ?
#
loop_
_entity_poly.entity_id
_entity_poly.type
_entity_poly.pdbx_seq_one_letter_code
_entity_poly.pdbx_strand_id
1 'polypeptide(L)'
;MVVNYELVAEDRKTGARAGLLHTPHGVFKTPMFMPVGTQATVKTVTPEELEEMGAQIILSNTYHLFLRPGTELIHEAGELHRFMNWNKGILTDSGGFQVFSLGAMRKITEEGVYFRSFLDGSKQFLSPEISIRAQEDLGSDIAMAFDECIPYPADYEYARKSTERTTRWAKRCIKAHQRTDRGIFGIIQGGMYKDLRKQSAMEISSLPFDGVAVGGLSVGEPHDLMYDILEETIQWMPKGKARYLMG
;
A
#
# COMPACT_ATOMS: atom_id res chain seq x y z
N MET A 1 2.11 -16.14 10.61
CA MET A 1 1.67 -14.95 9.84
C MET A 1 0.18 -14.81 10.00
N VAL A 2 -0.30 -13.64 10.36
CA VAL A 2 -1.73 -13.39 10.60
C VAL A 2 -2.45 -13.12 9.29
N VAL A 3 -1.78 -12.45 8.35
CA VAL A 3 -2.25 -12.34 6.98
C VAL A 3 -1.53 -13.39 6.13
N ASN A 4 -2.30 -14.25 5.47
CA ASN A 4 -1.78 -15.36 4.69
C ASN A 4 -2.55 -15.53 3.38
N TYR A 5 -1.85 -15.95 2.34
CA TYR A 5 -2.41 -16.22 1.02
C TYR A 5 -2.36 -17.70 0.70
N GLU A 6 -3.50 -18.28 0.38
CA GLU A 6 -3.66 -19.65 -0.09
C GLU A 6 -3.95 -19.65 -1.59
N LEU A 7 -3.07 -20.21 -2.40
CA LEU A 7 -3.29 -20.39 -3.83
C LEU A 7 -4.23 -21.58 -4.05
N VAL A 8 -5.43 -21.33 -4.60
CA VAL A 8 -6.44 -22.36 -4.88
C VAL A 8 -6.30 -22.89 -6.31
N ALA A 9 -6.08 -22.00 -7.28
CA ALA A 9 -5.94 -22.36 -8.68
C ALA A 9 -5.01 -21.40 -9.43
N GLU A 10 -4.28 -21.91 -10.42
CA GLU A 10 -3.47 -21.13 -11.37
C GLU A 10 -3.77 -21.60 -12.79
N ASP A 11 -4.09 -20.66 -13.67
CA ASP A 11 -4.22 -20.95 -15.10
C ASP A 11 -2.83 -21.10 -15.72
N ARG A 12 -2.57 -22.25 -16.34
CA ARG A 12 -1.28 -22.57 -16.94
C ARG A 12 -0.94 -21.73 -18.17
N LYS A 13 -1.92 -21.16 -18.87
CA LYS A 13 -1.71 -20.38 -20.10
C LYS A 13 -1.43 -18.90 -19.79
N THR A 14 -2.20 -18.33 -18.90
CA THR A 14 -2.15 -16.89 -18.58
C THR A 14 -1.40 -16.58 -17.28
N GLY A 15 -1.16 -17.59 -16.42
CA GLY A 15 -0.61 -17.38 -15.09
C GLY A 15 -1.59 -16.69 -14.12
N ALA A 16 -2.87 -16.53 -14.50
CA ALA A 16 -3.89 -15.99 -13.61
C ALA A 16 -4.09 -16.90 -12.40
N ARG A 17 -4.26 -16.29 -11.22
CA ARG A 17 -4.35 -17.02 -9.94
C ARG A 17 -5.65 -16.69 -9.24
N ALA A 18 -6.32 -17.74 -8.75
CA ALA A 18 -7.40 -17.62 -7.78
C ALA A 18 -6.93 -18.13 -6.43
N GLY A 19 -7.27 -17.43 -5.36
CA GLY A 19 -6.82 -17.79 -4.03
C GLY A 19 -7.71 -17.26 -2.93
N LEU A 20 -7.30 -17.52 -1.70
CA LEU A 20 -7.91 -17.02 -0.47
C LEU A 20 -6.91 -16.15 0.27
N LEU A 21 -7.33 -14.96 0.64
CA LEU A 21 -6.57 -14.05 1.51
C LEU A 21 -7.17 -14.10 2.91
N HIS A 22 -6.42 -14.68 3.83
CA HIS A 22 -6.79 -14.76 5.24
C HIS A 22 -6.35 -13.48 5.95
N THR A 23 -7.27 -12.85 6.68
CA THR A 23 -7.02 -11.65 7.51
C THR A 23 -7.71 -11.80 8.86
N PRO A 24 -7.43 -10.94 9.85
CA PRO A 24 -8.15 -10.96 11.13
C PRO A 24 -9.67 -10.83 11.01
N HIS A 25 -10.16 -10.10 10.01
CA HIS A 25 -11.60 -9.86 9.81
C HIS A 25 -12.22 -10.73 8.73
N GLY A 26 -11.58 -11.80 8.31
CA GLY A 26 -12.17 -12.78 7.43
C GLY A 26 -11.25 -13.40 6.39
N VAL A 27 -11.83 -14.28 5.58
CA VAL A 27 -11.17 -14.95 4.46
C VAL A 27 -11.81 -14.47 3.16
N PHE A 28 -11.03 -13.90 2.29
CA PHE A 28 -11.51 -13.21 1.10
C PHE A 28 -11.00 -13.87 -0.19
N LYS A 29 -11.89 -13.99 -1.18
CA LYS A 29 -11.55 -14.56 -2.49
C LYS A 29 -10.75 -13.56 -3.32
N THR A 30 -9.70 -14.03 -3.98
CA THR A 30 -8.92 -13.25 -4.94
C THR A 30 -9.01 -13.85 -6.34
N PRO A 31 -8.91 -13.05 -7.42
CA PRO A 31 -8.70 -11.60 -7.41
C PRO A 31 -9.93 -10.83 -6.93
N MET A 32 -9.72 -9.62 -6.38
CA MET A 32 -10.79 -8.73 -5.98
C MET A 32 -10.39 -7.26 -6.19
N PHE A 33 -11.37 -6.41 -6.36
CA PHE A 33 -11.21 -4.96 -6.32
C PHE A 33 -11.43 -4.45 -4.88
N MET A 34 -10.64 -3.46 -4.46
CA MET A 34 -10.79 -2.81 -3.17
C MET A 34 -11.35 -1.39 -3.38
N PRO A 35 -12.62 -1.12 -3.01
CA PRO A 35 -13.16 0.23 -3.05
C PRO A 35 -12.35 1.17 -2.16
N VAL A 36 -12.18 2.43 -2.60
CA VAL A 36 -11.35 3.41 -1.89
C VAL A 36 -12.20 4.25 -0.94
N GLY A 37 -11.96 4.07 0.35
CA GLY A 37 -12.52 4.85 1.46
C GLY A 37 -11.54 5.90 1.97
N THR A 38 -11.31 6.97 1.22
CA THR A 38 -10.23 7.94 1.44
C THR A 38 -10.20 8.54 2.84
N GLN A 39 -11.35 8.90 3.40
CA GLN A 39 -11.49 9.51 4.72
C GLN A 39 -12.39 8.65 5.61
N ALA A 40 -12.06 7.36 5.72
CA ALA A 40 -12.87 6.38 6.44
C ALA A 40 -14.31 6.29 5.89
N THR A 41 -14.50 6.55 4.61
CA THR A 41 -15.79 6.39 3.93
C THR A 41 -15.57 6.25 2.42
N VAL A 42 -16.30 5.34 1.79
CA VAL A 42 -16.41 5.28 0.32
C VAL A 42 -17.44 6.31 -0.09
N LYS A 43 -17.03 7.31 -0.90
CA LYS A 43 -17.91 8.42 -1.25
C LYS A 43 -19.19 7.92 -1.93
N THR A 44 -20.32 8.42 -1.47
CA THR A 44 -21.67 8.17 -2.01
C THR A 44 -22.17 6.73 -1.88
N VAL A 45 -21.46 5.85 -1.16
CA VAL A 45 -21.85 4.45 -0.97
C VAL A 45 -21.78 4.11 0.52
N THR A 46 -22.85 3.58 1.07
CA THR A 46 -22.91 3.15 2.47
C THR A 46 -22.20 1.81 2.69
N PRO A 47 -21.82 1.45 3.92
CA PRO A 47 -21.28 0.13 4.23
C PRO A 47 -22.22 -1.01 3.82
N GLU A 48 -23.51 -0.84 4.00
CA GLU A 48 -24.54 -1.82 3.63
C GLU A 48 -24.59 -2.03 2.10
N GLU A 49 -24.55 -0.95 1.31
CA GLU A 49 -24.49 -1.01 -0.14
C GLU A 49 -23.19 -1.68 -0.64
N LEU A 50 -22.07 -1.42 0.03
CA LEU A 50 -20.80 -2.10 -0.27
C LEU A 50 -20.87 -3.61 0.01
N GLU A 51 -21.56 -4.02 1.07
CA GLU A 51 -21.82 -5.42 1.36
C GLU A 51 -22.70 -6.09 0.30
N GLU A 52 -23.79 -5.42 -0.10
CA GLU A 52 -24.68 -5.89 -1.16
C GLU A 52 -23.96 -6.03 -2.51
N MET A 53 -23.05 -5.11 -2.83
CA MET A 53 -22.19 -5.19 -4.02
C MET A 53 -21.09 -6.26 -3.93
N GLY A 54 -20.94 -6.91 -2.77
CA GLY A 54 -19.95 -7.96 -2.55
C GLY A 54 -18.51 -7.45 -2.30
N ALA A 55 -18.33 -6.20 -1.87
CA ALA A 55 -17.04 -5.71 -1.46
C ALA A 55 -16.51 -6.54 -0.28
N GLN A 56 -15.22 -6.88 -0.34
CA GLN A 56 -14.58 -7.76 0.64
C GLN A 56 -13.55 -7.02 1.50
N ILE A 57 -12.78 -6.13 0.88
CA ILE A 57 -11.76 -5.30 1.54
C ILE A 57 -11.95 -3.87 1.04
N ILE A 58 -11.87 -2.90 1.96
CA ILE A 58 -11.86 -1.46 1.65
C ILE A 58 -10.43 -0.95 1.83
N LEU A 59 -10.00 -0.06 0.94
CA LEU A 59 -8.75 0.67 1.09
C LEU A 59 -9.01 2.03 1.73
N SER A 60 -8.26 2.38 2.79
CA SER A 60 -8.30 3.72 3.40
C SER A 60 -6.95 4.42 3.28
N ASN A 61 -6.98 5.76 3.16
CA ASN A 61 -5.75 6.53 2.91
C ASN A 61 -5.17 7.10 4.22
N THR A 62 -4.04 6.56 4.65
CA THR A 62 -3.34 6.98 5.87
C THR A 62 -3.03 8.47 5.88
N TYR A 63 -2.57 9.04 4.78
CA TYR A 63 -2.26 10.47 4.69
C TYR A 63 -3.43 11.37 5.08
N HIS A 64 -4.62 11.09 4.57
CA HIS A 64 -5.81 11.90 4.87
C HIS A 64 -6.26 11.74 6.32
N LEU A 65 -6.25 10.51 6.83
CA LEU A 65 -6.66 10.20 8.20
C LEU A 65 -5.64 10.71 9.22
N PHE A 66 -4.34 10.69 8.90
CA PHE A 66 -3.28 11.27 9.70
C PHE A 66 -3.45 12.79 9.89
N LEU A 67 -3.86 13.50 8.84
CA LEU A 67 -4.10 14.94 8.90
C LEU A 67 -5.46 15.28 9.55
N ARG A 68 -6.50 14.49 9.27
CA ARG A 68 -7.85 14.71 9.80
C ARG A 68 -8.69 13.42 9.72
N PRO A 69 -9.27 12.95 10.84
CA PRO A 69 -9.35 13.62 12.15
C PRO A 69 -8.11 13.43 13.04
N GLY A 70 -7.10 12.67 12.60
CA GLY A 70 -5.95 12.20 13.36
C GLY A 70 -6.12 10.73 13.75
N THR A 71 -5.00 9.98 13.72
CA THR A 71 -5.03 8.53 13.94
C THR A 71 -5.34 8.16 15.39
N GLU A 72 -4.91 8.99 16.34
CA GLU A 72 -5.18 8.82 17.77
C GLU A 72 -6.69 8.85 18.07
N LEU A 73 -7.43 9.81 17.49
CA LEU A 73 -8.88 9.88 17.64
C LEU A 73 -9.57 8.63 17.09
N ILE A 74 -9.14 8.13 15.94
CA ILE A 74 -9.70 6.91 15.34
C ILE A 74 -9.39 5.69 16.21
N HIS A 75 -8.18 5.61 16.77
CA HIS A 75 -7.81 4.57 17.73
C HIS A 75 -8.73 4.56 18.95
N GLU A 76 -8.93 5.71 19.58
CA GLU A 76 -9.84 5.87 20.73
C GLU A 76 -11.30 5.53 20.37
N ALA A 77 -11.73 5.80 19.14
CA ALA A 77 -13.06 5.44 18.64
C ALA A 77 -13.25 3.93 18.36
N GLY A 78 -12.19 3.13 18.52
CA GLY A 78 -12.19 1.68 18.32
C GLY A 78 -11.69 1.23 16.95
N GLU A 79 -10.70 1.94 16.41
CA GLU A 79 -10.05 1.71 15.13
C GLU A 79 -11.00 1.91 13.93
N LEU A 80 -10.49 1.76 12.69
CA LEU A 80 -11.25 2.03 11.48
C LEU A 80 -12.50 1.15 11.34
N HIS A 81 -12.43 -0.11 11.72
CA HIS A 81 -13.57 -1.03 11.59
C HIS A 81 -14.81 -0.49 12.30
N ARG A 82 -14.64 -0.07 13.56
CA ARG A 82 -15.73 0.53 14.32
C ARG A 82 -16.09 1.93 13.83
N PHE A 83 -15.09 2.74 13.50
CA PHE A 83 -15.27 4.11 13.03
C PHE A 83 -16.04 4.18 11.70
N MET A 84 -15.81 3.22 10.79
CA MET A 84 -16.47 3.10 9.49
C MET A 84 -17.76 2.26 9.52
N ASN A 85 -18.05 1.58 10.63
CA ASN A 85 -19.07 0.52 10.68
C ASN A 85 -18.85 -0.56 9.60
N TRP A 86 -17.60 -1.03 9.47
CA TRP A 86 -17.20 -2.03 8.47
C TRP A 86 -16.55 -3.24 9.14
N ASN A 87 -17.17 -4.42 9.00
CA ASN A 87 -16.75 -5.65 9.70
C ASN A 87 -15.89 -6.62 8.88
N LYS A 88 -15.51 -6.22 7.65
CA LYS A 88 -14.65 -7.03 6.77
C LYS A 88 -13.24 -6.41 6.67
N GLY A 89 -12.43 -6.89 5.73
CA GLY A 89 -11.04 -6.45 5.63
C GLY A 89 -10.86 -4.96 5.36
N ILE A 90 -9.81 -4.37 5.93
CA ILE A 90 -9.35 -3.02 5.63
C ILE A 90 -7.85 -3.08 5.33
N LEU A 91 -7.47 -2.46 4.22
CA LEU A 91 -6.08 -2.15 3.89
C LEU A 91 -5.87 -0.64 3.99
N THR A 92 -4.80 -0.21 4.65
CA THR A 92 -4.37 1.20 4.63
C THR A 92 -3.15 1.35 3.73
N ASP A 93 -3.15 2.39 2.88
CA ASP A 93 -1.95 2.76 2.16
C ASP A 93 -0.90 3.38 3.09
N SER A 94 0.32 3.56 2.58
CA SER A 94 1.43 4.12 3.36
C SER A 94 1.35 5.64 3.57
N GLY A 95 0.52 6.33 2.79
CA GLY A 95 0.52 7.79 2.66
C GLY A 95 1.59 8.34 1.71
N GLY A 96 2.50 7.50 1.21
CA GLY A 96 3.61 7.91 0.33
C GLY A 96 3.13 8.60 -0.93
N PHE A 97 2.24 7.97 -1.71
CA PHE A 97 1.71 8.54 -2.95
C PHE A 97 1.05 9.91 -2.74
N GLN A 98 0.24 10.09 -1.70
CA GLN A 98 -0.46 11.35 -1.43
C GLN A 98 0.51 12.46 -1.07
N VAL A 99 1.55 12.18 -0.29
CA VAL A 99 2.63 13.15 -0.03
C VAL A 99 3.32 13.57 -1.33
N PHE A 100 3.48 12.63 -2.28
CA PHE A 100 4.09 12.91 -3.58
C PHE A 100 3.15 13.67 -4.52
N SER A 101 1.88 13.34 -4.57
CA SER A 101 0.91 13.91 -5.52
C SER A 101 0.31 15.22 -5.04
N LEU A 102 0.06 15.39 -3.72
CA LEU A 102 -0.62 16.53 -3.14
C LEU A 102 0.32 17.56 -2.47
N GLY A 103 1.56 17.17 -2.20
CA GLY A 103 2.53 18.01 -1.50
C GLY A 103 3.19 19.04 -2.41
N ALA A 104 2.65 20.26 -2.50
CA ALA A 104 3.19 21.35 -3.32
C ALA A 104 4.62 21.78 -2.94
N MET A 105 5.04 21.58 -1.68
CA MET A 105 6.41 21.77 -1.19
C MET A 105 6.82 20.58 -0.34
N ARG A 106 7.50 19.63 -0.96
CA ARG A 106 8.02 18.46 -0.27
C ARG A 106 9.54 18.44 -0.32
N LYS A 107 10.14 17.96 0.76
CA LYS A 107 11.57 17.66 0.83
C LYS A 107 11.74 16.22 1.27
N ILE A 108 12.28 15.40 0.38
CA ILE A 108 12.59 13.99 0.63
C ILE A 108 13.99 13.92 1.20
N THR A 109 14.13 13.19 2.29
CA THR A 109 15.41 12.88 2.93
C THR A 109 15.50 11.37 3.20
N GLU A 110 16.61 10.89 3.71
CA GLU A 110 16.70 9.48 4.11
C GLU A 110 15.81 9.16 5.32
N GLU A 111 15.59 10.14 6.19
CA GLU A 111 14.75 9.99 7.39
C GLU A 111 13.27 9.89 7.06
N GLY A 112 12.82 10.59 6.01
CA GLY A 112 11.41 10.67 5.63
C GLY A 112 11.13 11.88 4.76
N VAL A 113 9.88 12.31 4.72
CA VAL A 113 9.39 13.40 3.85
C VAL A 113 8.79 14.53 4.66
N TYR A 114 9.33 15.73 4.48
CA TYR A 114 8.71 16.97 4.95
C TYR A 114 7.75 17.49 3.89
N PHE A 115 6.56 17.90 4.29
CA PHE A 115 5.55 18.43 3.40
C PHE A 115 4.68 19.48 4.12
N ARG A 116 3.83 20.17 3.35
CA ARG A 116 2.80 21.04 3.91
C ARG A 116 1.44 20.37 3.84
N SER A 117 0.70 20.43 4.94
CA SER A 117 -0.69 20.02 4.98
C SER A 117 -1.52 20.83 4.00
N PHE A 118 -2.33 20.16 3.19
CA PHE A 118 -3.26 20.82 2.26
C PHE A 118 -4.44 21.46 2.99
N LEU A 119 -4.66 21.13 4.27
CA LEU A 119 -5.77 21.65 5.06
C LEU A 119 -5.51 23.08 5.56
N ASP A 120 -4.31 23.34 6.06
CA ASP A 120 -3.96 24.57 6.78
C ASP A 120 -2.55 25.09 6.47
N GLY A 121 -1.81 24.42 5.60
CA GLY A 121 -0.45 24.79 5.23
C GLY A 121 0.61 24.51 6.29
N SER A 122 0.26 23.86 7.41
CA SER A 122 1.21 23.54 8.48
C SER A 122 2.30 22.57 7.98
N LYS A 123 3.51 22.69 8.57
CA LYS A 123 4.62 21.80 8.25
C LYS A 123 4.38 20.44 8.91
N GLN A 124 4.47 19.42 8.12
CA GLN A 124 4.32 18.02 8.53
C GLN A 124 5.56 17.21 8.18
N PHE A 125 5.74 16.10 8.86
CA PHE A 125 6.79 15.12 8.59
C PHE A 125 6.22 13.71 8.66
N LEU A 126 6.54 12.89 7.66
CA LEU A 126 6.17 11.49 7.61
C LEU A 126 7.41 10.65 7.35
N SER A 127 7.65 9.68 8.20
CA SER A 127 8.73 8.70 8.08
C SER A 127 8.17 7.28 7.99
N PRO A 128 8.97 6.27 7.63
CA PRO A 128 8.55 4.88 7.71
C PRO A 128 7.94 4.50 9.06
N GLU A 129 8.55 4.91 10.16
CA GLU A 129 8.09 4.61 11.52
C GLU A 129 6.77 5.31 11.86
N ILE A 130 6.64 6.59 11.45
CA ILE A 130 5.40 7.36 11.68
C ILE A 130 4.26 6.79 10.85
N SER A 131 4.52 6.44 9.58
CA SER A 131 3.52 5.83 8.71
C SER A 131 3.01 4.50 9.27
N ILE A 132 3.91 3.61 9.72
CA ILE A 132 3.51 2.33 10.31
C ILE A 132 2.73 2.55 11.60
N ARG A 133 3.19 3.42 12.51
CA ARG A 133 2.44 3.74 13.74
C ARG A 133 1.05 4.27 13.44
N ALA A 134 0.93 5.19 12.47
CA ALA A 134 -0.35 5.72 12.05
C ALA A 134 -1.31 4.60 11.56
N GLN A 135 -0.80 3.64 10.78
CA GLN A 135 -1.60 2.51 10.30
C GLN A 135 -1.94 1.51 11.43
N GLU A 136 -1.06 1.36 12.42
CA GLU A 136 -1.33 0.57 13.64
C GLU A 136 -2.42 1.21 14.51
N ASP A 137 -2.41 2.54 14.66
CA ASP A 137 -3.48 3.29 15.35
C ASP A 137 -4.81 3.18 14.59
N LEU A 138 -4.76 3.21 13.25
CA LEU A 138 -5.93 3.00 12.40
C LEU A 138 -6.49 1.57 12.49
N GLY A 139 -5.68 0.58 12.86
CA GLY A 139 -6.11 -0.81 13.09
C GLY A 139 -6.53 -1.55 11.83
N SER A 140 -5.92 -1.24 10.68
CA SER A 140 -6.17 -1.97 9.43
C SER A 140 -5.67 -3.41 9.49
N ASP A 141 -6.29 -4.33 8.75
CA ASP A 141 -5.81 -5.71 8.62
C ASP A 141 -4.46 -5.79 7.94
N ILE A 142 -4.24 -4.90 6.97
CA ILE A 142 -3.04 -4.85 6.14
C ILE A 142 -2.52 -3.42 6.10
N ALA A 143 -1.33 -3.21 6.62
CA ALA A 143 -0.58 -1.98 6.47
C ALA A 143 0.36 -2.05 5.26
N MET A 144 0.56 -0.93 4.57
CA MET A 144 1.52 -0.83 3.47
C MET A 144 2.83 -0.19 3.96
N ALA A 145 3.96 -0.75 3.52
CA ALA A 145 5.25 -0.15 3.79
C ALA A 145 5.36 1.25 3.16
N PHE A 146 5.99 2.19 3.86
CA PHE A 146 6.22 3.54 3.34
C PHE A 146 7.22 3.50 2.21
N ASP A 147 6.87 4.10 1.07
CA ASP A 147 7.65 4.08 -0.16
C ASP A 147 7.77 5.47 -0.79
N GLU A 148 8.70 5.61 -1.72
CA GLU A 148 8.80 6.80 -2.57
C GLU A 148 8.24 6.47 -3.95
N CYS A 149 7.08 7.05 -4.29
CA CYS A 149 6.49 6.92 -5.62
C CYS A 149 7.32 7.74 -6.63
N ILE A 150 7.89 7.07 -7.63
CA ILE A 150 8.69 7.69 -8.68
C ILE A 150 7.75 8.32 -9.71
N PRO A 151 7.89 9.63 -10.05
CA PRO A 151 7.07 10.25 -11.07
C PRO A 151 7.38 9.70 -12.47
N TYR A 152 6.47 9.92 -13.41
CA TYR A 152 6.71 9.67 -14.82
C TYR A 152 6.65 10.99 -15.60
N PRO A 153 7.63 11.27 -16.49
CA PRO A 153 8.89 10.55 -16.66
C PRO A 153 9.88 10.86 -15.52
N ALA A 154 10.83 9.96 -15.29
CA ALA A 154 11.95 10.17 -14.37
C ALA A 154 13.26 9.69 -15.03
N ASP A 155 14.37 10.35 -14.73
CA ASP A 155 15.68 9.88 -15.15
C ASP A 155 16.12 8.63 -14.36
N TYR A 156 17.03 7.83 -14.93
CA TYR A 156 17.49 6.58 -14.38
C TYR A 156 18.14 6.74 -13.00
N GLU A 157 18.99 7.75 -12.82
CA GLU A 157 19.73 7.96 -11.57
C GLU A 157 18.80 8.35 -10.43
N TYR A 158 17.78 9.18 -10.70
CA TYR A 158 16.75 9.48 -9.73
C TYR A 158 15.95 8.22 -9.37
N ALA A 159 15.48 7.48 -10.39
CA ALA A 159 14.72 6.24 -10.19
C ALA A 159 15.51 5.21 -9.38
N ARG A 160 16.81 5.04 -9.66
CA ARG A 160 17.70 4.14 -8.92
C ARG A 160 17.80 4.54 -7.44
N LYS A 161 18.12 5.80 -7.16
CA LYS A 161 18.24 6.30 -5.78
C LYS A 161 16.94 6.20 -4.99
N SER A 162 15.82 6.48 -5.64
CA SER A 162 14.47 6.36 -5.06
C SER A 162 14.12 4.90 -4.74
N THR A 163 14.42 3.97 -5.66
CA THR A 163 14.21 2.54 -5.48
C THR A 163 15.04 2.00 -4.31
N GLU A 164 16.31 2.35 -4.23
CA GLU A 164 17.19 1.96 -3.12
C GLU A 164 16.70 2.54 -1.77
N ARG A 165 16.20 3.78 -1.76
CA ARG A 165 15.61 4.40 -0.57
C ARG A 165 14.36 3.66 -0.14
N THR A 166 13.48 3.33 -1.06
CA THR A 166 12.26 2.54 -0.79
C THR A 166 12.61 1.20 -0.12
N THR A 167 13.65 0.49 -0.60
CA THR A 167 14.12 -0.74 0.04
C THR A 167 14.63 -0.51 1.47
N ARG A 168 15.38 0.58 1.73
CA ARG A 168 15.83 0.92 3.09
C ARG A 168 14.64 1.28 3.99
N TRP A 169 13.68 2.04 3.49
CA TRP A 169 12.45 2.39 4.21
C TRP A 169 11.59 1.15 4.50
N ALA A 170 11.49 0.21 3.57
CA ALA A 170 10.80 -1.07 3.79
C ALA A 170 11.37 -1.83 4.99
N LYS A 171 12.69 -1.89 5.14
CA LYS A 171 13.36 -2.50 6.31
C LYS A 171 13.03 -1.76 7.61
N ARG A 172 12.94 -0.44 7.57
CA ARG A 172 12.53 0.38 8.73
C ARG A 172 11.07 0.15 9.09
N CYS A 173 10.18 0.03 8.09
CA CYS A 173 8.77 -0.29 8.30
C CYS A 173 8.60 -1.64 9.02
N ILE A 174 9.29 -2.69 8.55
CA ILE A 174 9.26 -4.01 9.22
C ILE A 174 9.72 -3.91 10.68
N LYS A 175 10.80 -3.15 10.93
CA LYS A 175 11.31 -2.97 12.30
C LYS A 175 10.34 -2.18 13.18
N ALA A 176 9.62 -1.24 12.60
CA ALA A 176 8.63 -0.42 13.32
C ALA A 176 7.31 -1.14 13.55
N HIS A 177 6.96 -2.12 12.70
CA HIS A 177 5.72 -2.89 12.82
C HIS A 177 5.75 -3.80 14.05
N GLN A 178 4.87 -3.53 15.02
CA GLN A 178 4.82 -4.24 16.30
C GLN A 178 3.53 -5.06 16.48
N ARG A 179 2.49 -4.80 15.68
CA ARG A 179 1.21 -5.50 15.74
C ARG A 179 1.34 -6.90 15.15
N THR A 180 1.37 -7.92 16.01
CA THR A 180 1.42 -9.34 15.58
C THR A 180 0.07 -9.89 15.12
N ASP A 181 -0.99 -9.13 15.33
CA ASP A 181 -2.37 -9.43 14.93
C ASP A 181 -2.78 -8.77 13.60
N ARG A 182 -1.87 -8.08 12.91
CA ARG A 182 -2.06 -7.40 11.63
C ARG A 182 -0.93 -7.76 10.67
N GLY A 183 -1.18 -7.62 9.35
CA GLY A 183 -0.19 -7.89 8.32
C GLY A 183 0.45 -6.62 7.76
N ILE A 184 1.62 -6.79 7.14
CA ILE A 184 2.31 -5.71 6.44
C ILE A 184 2.73 -6.16 5.03
N PHE A 185 2.47 -5.33 4.02
CA PHE A 185 2.87 -5.57 2.64
C PHE A 185 4.00 -4.64 2.22
N GLY A 186 4.98 -5.20 1.50
CA GLY A 186 6.05 -4.42 0.88
C GLY A 186 5.64 -3.88 -0.48
N ILE A 187 6.25 -2.76 -0.90
CA ILE A 187 5.97 -2.12 -2.18
C ILE A 187 7.19 -2.19 -3.09
N ILE A 188 7.01 -2.73 -4.27
CA ILE A 188 8.02 -2.82 -5.33
C ILE A 188 7.95 -1.54 -6.15
N GLN A 189 9.07 -0.82 -6.24
CA GLN A 189 9.26 0.38 -7.05
C GLN A 189 10.26 0.10 -8.19
N GLY A 190 10.70 1.10 -8.94
CA GLY A 190 11.69 0.97 -10.02
C GLY A 190 11.39 1.84 -11.23
N GLY A 191 10.33 2.66 -11.18
CA GLY A 191 9.89 3.47 -12.31
C GLY A 191 9.58 2.61 -13.53
N MET A 192 9.99 3.08 -14.71
CA MET A 192 9.83 2.35 -15.97
C MET A 192 11.12 1.61 -16.39
N TYR A 193 11.98 1.26 -15.43
CA TYR A 193 13.26 0.60 -15.68
C TYR A 193 13.21 -0.86 -15.22
N LYS A 194 13.28 -1.80 -16.16
CA LYS A 194 13.11 -3.24 -15.94
C LYS A 194 14.14 -3.82 -14.96
N ASP A 195 15.37 -3.37 -15.04
CA ASP A 195 16.46 -3.77 -14.14
C ASP A 195 16.20 -3.32 -12.68
N LEU A 196 15.73 -2.07 -12.50
CA LEU A 196 15.35 -1.55 -11.18
C LEU A 196 14.11 -2.26 -10.63
N ARG A 197 13.12 -2.56 -11.47
CA ARG A 197 11.93 -3.34 -11.11
C ARG A 197 12.33 -4.74 -10.62
N LYS A 198 13.19 -5.42 -11.37
CA LYS A 198 13.74 -6.73 -10.99
C LYS A 198 14.47 -6.64 -9.64
N GLN A 199 15.40 -5.69 -9.50
CA GLN A 199 16.15 -5.49 -8.27
C GLN A 199 15.20 -5.29 -7.09
N SER A 200 14.28 -4.34 -7.20
CA SER A 200 13.29 -4.04 -6.16
C SER A 200 12.42 -5.24 -5.82
N ALA A 201 11.93 -5.96 -6.84
CA ALA A 201 11.11 -7.16 -6.63
C ALA A 201 11.87 -8.24 -5.84
N MET A 202 13.14 -8.49 -6.17
CA MET A 202 13.97 -9.45 -5.45
C MET A 202 14.25 -9.00 -4.01
N GLU A 203 14.63 -7.73 -3.82
CA GLU A 203 14.96 -7.19 -2.49
C GLU A 203 13.72 -7.18 -1.57
N ILE A 204 12.59 -6.61 -2.02
CA ILE A 204 11.35 -6.54 -1.24
C ILE A 204 10.79 -7.94 -0.96
N SER A 205 10.83 -8.84 -1.93
CA SER A 205 10.33 -10.20 -1.76
C SER A 205 11.17 -11.05 -0.81
N SER A 206 12.44 -10.70 -0.60
CA SER A 206 13.34 -11.37 0.37
C SER A 206 13.06 -10.96 1.81
N LEU A 207 12.34 -9.86 2.03
CA LEU A 207 11.97 -9.38 3.35
C LEU A 207 10.74 -10.11 3.90
N PRO A 208 10.55 -10.15 5.23
CA PRO A 208 9.48 -10.90 5.88
C PRO A 208 8.11 -10.18 5.81
N PHE A 209 7.73 -9.68 4.65
CA PHE A 209 6.40 -9.15 4.39
C PHE A 209 5.38 -10.29 4.22
N ASP A 210 4.13 -10.06 4.63
CA ASP A 210 3.02 -11.01 4.44
C ASP A 210 2.53 -11.05 2.99
N GLY A 211 2.67 -9.93 2.28
CA GLY A 211 2.36 -9.79 0.86
C GLY A 211 3.23 -8.75 0.19
N VAL A 212 3.09 -8.61 -1.12
CA VAL A 212 3.86 -7.65 -1.91
C VAL A 212 2.96 -6.90 -2.90
N ALA A 213 3.25 -5.63 -3.10
CA ALA A 213 2.53 -4.78 -4.03
C ALA A 213 3.44 -4.26 -5.14
N VAL A 214 2.86 -4.00 -6.30
CA VAL A 214 3.51 -3.26 -7.39
C VAL A 214 3.03 -1.82 -7.32
N GLY A 215 3.94 -0.92 -6.95
CA GLY A 215 3.70 0.52 -6.90
C GLY A 215 4.34 1.26 -8.08
N GLY A 216 4.09 2.56 -8.16
CA GLY A 216 4.66 3.45 -9.17
C GLY A 216 4.25 3.11 -10.60
N LEU A 217 3.03 2.62 -10.78
CA LEU A 217 2.32 2.49 -12.05
C LEU A 217 1.08 3.39 -12.02
N SER A 218 0.48 3.68 -13.18
CA SER A 218 -0.62 4.63 -13.34
C SER A 218 -0.27 6.05 -12.85
N VAL A 219 0.99 6.45 -13.06
CA VAL A 219 1.52 7.77 -12.68
C VAL A 219 1.74 8.70 -13.88
N GLY A 220 1.11 8.38 -15.02
CA GLY A 220 1.14 9.17 -16.27
C GLY A 220 1.80 8.50 -17.46
N GLU A 221 2.30 7.27 -17.31
CA GLU A 221 2.86 6.48 -18.40
C GLU A 221 1.76 5.95 -19.36
N PRO A 222 2.10 5.67 -20.64
CA PRO A 222 1.21 4.98 -21.55
C PRO A 222 0.83 3.58 -21.04
N HIS A 223 -0.39 3.14 -21.32
CA HIS A 223 -0.89 1.83 -20.87
C HIS A 223 -0.01 0.67 -21.33
N ASP A 224 0.46 0.68 -22.59
CA ASP A 224 1.31 -0.39 -23.11
C ASP A 224 2.62 -0.52 -22.32
N LEU A 225 3.22 0.62 -21.96
CA LEU A 225 4.41 0.63 -21.11
C LEU A 225 4.11 0.13 -19.69
N MET A 226 2.96 0.51 -19.12
CA MET A 226 2.53 0.01 -17.81
C MET A 226 2.41 -1.51 -17.82
N TYR A 227 1.75 -2.09 -18.83
CA TYR A 227 1.62 -3.55 -18.95
C TYR A 227 2.96 -4.25 -19.14
N ASP A 228 3.86 -3.70 -20.00
CA ASP A 228 5.20 -4.26 -20.20
C ASP A 228 6.03 -4.28 -18.91
N ILE A 229 5.96 -3.20 -18.12
CA ILE A 229 6.63 -3.12 -16.82
C ILE A 229 6.00 -4.07 -15.79
N LEU A 230 4.69 -4.20 -15.80
CA LEU A 230 3.99 -5.13 -14.91
C LEU A 230 4.36 -6.58 -15.22
N GLU A 231 4.34 -6.97 -16.51
CA GLU A 231 4.72 -8.31 -16.96
C GLU A 231 6.15 -8.66 -16.54
N GLU A 232 7.09 -7.73 -16.71
CA GLU A 232 8.46 -7.91 -16.23
C GLU A 232 8.52 -8.07 -14.71
N THR A 233 7.80 -7.22 -13.96
CA THR A 233 7.88 -7.20 -12.50
C THR A 233 7.34 -8.48 -11.86
N ILE A 234 6.20 -9.00 -12.35
CA ILE A 234 5.52 -10.15 -11.75
C ILE A 234 6.32 -11.45 -11.79
N GLN A 235 7.29 -11.57 -12.72
CA GLN A 235 8.16 -12.75 -12.83
C GLN A 235 9.04 -12.93 -11.59
N TRP A 236 9.38 -11.83 -10.91
CA TRP A 236 10.27 -11.79 -9.74
C TRP A 236 9.52 -11.78 -8.42
N MET A 237 8.18 -11.75 -8.46
CA MET A 237 7.35 -11.74 -7.27
C MET A 237 7.07 -13.16 -6.74
N PRO A 238 7.01 -13.35 -5.40
CA PRO A 238 6.76 -14.67 -4.81
C PRO A 238 5.38 -15.21 -5.20
N LYS A 239 5.32 -16.48 -5.61
CA LYS A 239 4.06 -17.13 -5.97
C LYS A 239 3.18 -17.44 -4.76
N GLY A 240 3.76 -17.74 -3.62
CA GLY A 240 3.05 -18.11 -2.39
C GLY A 240 2.56 -16.94 -1.54
N LYS A 241 2.65 -15.70 -2.03
CA LYS A 241 2.17 -14.50 -1.31
C LYS A 241 1.08 -13.79 -2.10
N ALA A 242 0.23 -13.04 -1.39
CA ALA A 242 -0.70 -12.12 -2.01
C ALA A 242 0.07 -11.07 -2.82
N ARG A 243 -0.49 -10.71 -3.98
CA ARG A 243 0.04 -9.67 -4.86
C ARG A 243 -1.00 -8.58 -5.02
N TYR A 244 -0.62 -7.35 -4.78
CA TYR A 244 -1.50 -6.20 -4.90
C TYR A 244 -0.98 -5.27 -6.00
N LEU A 245 -1.83 -4.92 -6.97
CA LEU A 245 -1.55 -3.91 -7.97
C LEU A 245 -2.12 -2.58 -7.48
N MET A 246 -1.24 -1.60 -7.25
CA MET A 246 -1.58 -0.26 -6.76
C MET A 246 -1.69 0.69 -7.96
N GLY A 247 -2.86 1.09 -8.34
CA GLY A 247 -3.05 2.06 -9.41
C GLY A 247 -3.79 1.58 -10.60
#